data_e4c63566d9180d4fd0988a4eeaac0dba
#
_entry.id   e4c63566d9180d4fd0988a4eeaac0dba
#
_cell.length_a   1.000
_cell.length_b   1.000
_cell.length_c   1.000
_cell.angle_alpha   90.00
_cell.angle_beta   90.00
_cell.angle_gamma   90.00
#
_symmetry.space_group_name_H-M   'P 1'
#
loop_
_entity.id
_entity.type
_entity.pdbx_description
1 polymer ?
#
loop_
_entity_poly.entity_id
_entity_poly.type
_entity_poly.pdbx_seq_one_letter_code
_entity_poly.pdbx_strand_id
1 'polypeptide(L)'
;MKFSRIDGLVSIVISNYNNENYILECLNSILNQSYENIEIIIVDDKSTDNSVSKIKNWIRKNKNSFKNDNYIKLIELPKNVGFSGAVTYGLFLAQGEYIAMHDGDDKSHKDRIKKQVSFLNEHKEISAVGTNYATFNNDDPTPISEPTGIEFGVDNIKDVYSTGLNCVCHGSLLIKGSVFDSIGGLSRKLEGAEDYEFITKLLPFGIDNIDEELYYYRLHENQRSKIYYDINKFAIDEKDLKVLMVLDSLNIGGTETHVYSLIKEFLDRGIKVCLLADHGPYSSEFLKLGCTIYNIDFPLYVIKDSATESRYKNKIKQIILAENINIIHAHQSPSGALCIDIGKELEIPCIFTVHGLYYYDILYDRLNLSDSVISVSQPTYDWLLEYNVQSTVIPNSIDFDNYVSKSPNLSIKEELGIDEDAFTIVYCSRIAWSKTRVAENLLRVCRDLVRIENLNLHLIIVGDGPDFNQLVGIANRTNALLGKKCIHLVGGKTNVVDYYLNADCIVGTGRVAIEAFACKKPVIASGNNGYFGILSNDNIESAWRVYFGDHKSIKSNNASFLYNDIKYVYENKDRLSEYAESCYDWARNFFDIKSNTDRLIRVYMNSLKNFH
;
A
#
# COMPACT_ATOMS: atom_id res chain seq x y z
N MET A 1 1.28 4.75 40.71
CA MET A 1 2.08 3.61 41.20
C MET A 1 2.72 2.99 39.99
N LYS A 2 4.07 2.88 39.94
CA LYS A 2 4.72 2.05 38.91
C LYS A 2 4.45 0.59 39.28
N PHE A 3 3.78 -0.14 38.40
CA PHE A 3 3.61 -1.58 38.52
C PHE A 3 5.01 -2.22 38.40
N SER A 4 5.48 -2.95 39.43
CA SER A 4 6.76 -3.65 39.34
C SER A 4 6.49 -5.05 38.79
N ARG A 5 7.08 -5.35 37.66
CA ARG A 5 7.10 -6.69 37.07
C ARG A 5 7.94 -7.66 37.93
N ILE A 6 7.59 -8.93 37.93
CA ILE A 6 8.32 -9.98 38.67
C ILE A 6 9.45 -10.49 37.78
N ASP A 7 10.68 -10.30 38.23
CA ASP A 7 11.90 -10.66 37.47
C ASP A 7 11.94 -12.18 37.16
N GLY A 8 12.28 -12.50 35.92
CA GLY A 8 12.36 -13.85 35.39
C GLY A 8 11.02 -14.59 35.28
N LEU A 9 9.90 -13.98 35.66
CA LEU A 9 8.58 -14.59 35.47
C LEU A 9 8.09 -14.38 34.04
N VAL A 10 7.54 -15.44 33.43
CA VAL A 10 6.84 -15.36 32.15
C VAL A 10 5.35 -15.58 32.38
N SER A 11 4.54 -14.58 32.04
CA SER A 11 3.08 -14.69 32.05
C SER A 11 2.60 -15.19 30.69
N ILE A 12 2.05 -16.41 30.63
CA ILE A 12 1.48 -16.97 29.40
C ILE A 12 0.00 -16.64 29.38
N VAL A 13 -0.43 -15.81 28.45
CA VAL A 13 -1.82 -15.36 28.27
C VAL A 13 -2.48 -16.21 27.18
N ILE A 14 -3.58 -16.88 27.54
CA ILE A 14 -4.36 -17.76 26.68
C ILE A 14 -5.77 -17.20 26.57
N SER A 15 -6.20 -16.89 25.34
CA SER A 15 -7.61 -16.60 25.06
C SER A 15 -8.36 -17.90 24.74
N ASN A 16 -9.56 -18.05 25.28
CA ASN A 16 -10.41 -19.22 25.05
C ASN A 16 -11.83 -18.80 24.69
N TYR A 17 -12.35 -19.35 23.61
CA TYR A 17 -13.77 -19.27 23.25
C TYR A 17 -14.18 -20.50 22.45
N ASN A 18 -15.03 -21.36 23.02
CA ASN A 18 -15.57 -22.59 22.41
C ASN A 18 -14.48 -23.54 21.88
N ASN A 19 -13.42 -23.76 22.67
CA ASN A 19 -12.28 -24.63 22.31
C ASN A 19 -12.30 -25.97 23.06
N GLU A 20 -13.48 -26.52 23.37
CA GLU A 20 -13.55 -27.74 24.19
C GLU A 20 -12.75 -28.93 23.63
N ASN A 21 -12.55 -28.99 22.32
CA ASN A 21 -11.81 -30.06 21.65
C ASN A 21 -10.28 -29.88 21.71
N TYR A 22 -9.77 -28.67 21.95
CA TYR A 22 -8.38 -28.32 21.77
C TYR A 22 -7.68 -27.84 23.05
N ILE A 23 -8.41 -27.17 23.93
CA ILE A 23 -7.84 -26.45 25.09
C ILE A 23 -7.01 -27.34 26.01
N LEU A 24 -7.31 -28.61 26.15
CA LEU A 24 -6.53 -29.52 27.00
C LEU A 24 -5.15 -29.84 26.40
N GLU A 25 -5.05 -29.95 25.08
CA GLU A 25 -3.75 -30.14 24.41
C GLU A 25 -2.90 -28.88 24.52
N CYS A 26 -3.51 -27.72 24.34
CA CYS A 26 -2.88 -26.42 24.56
C CYS A 26 -2.28 -26.34 25.97
N LEU A 27 -3.09 -26.52 27.01
CA LEU A 27 -2.68 -26.43 28.40
C LEU A 27 -1.59 -27.44 28.76
N ASN A 28 -1.66 -28.66 28.22
CA ASN A 28 -0.62 -29.68 28.45
C ASN A 28 0.71 -29.30 27.77
N SER A 29 0.67 -28.65 26.59
CA SER A 29 1.89 -28.19 25.92
C SER A 29 2.59 -27.07 26.70
N ILE A 30 1.82 -26.24 27.40
CA ILE A 30 2.31 -25.18 28.27
C ILE A 30 2.84 -25.74 29.59
N LEU A 31 2.17 -26.71 30.18
CA LEU A 31 2.63 -27.39 31.40
C LEU A 31 4.00 -28.07 31.20
N ASN A 32 4.26 -28.54 29.99
CA ASN A 32 5.50 -29.23 29.62
C ASN A 32 6.64 -28.30 29.19
N GLN A 33 6.53 -26.99 29.40
CA GLN A 33 7.62 -26.06 29.07
C GLN A 33 8.85 -26.31 29.93
N SER A 34 10.03 -26.30 29.32
CA SER A 34 11.32 -26.46 30.02
C SER A 34 11.75 -25.22 30.83
N TYR A 35 11.03 -24.10 30.68
CA TYR A 35 11.18 -22.90 31.50
C TYR A 35 10.20 -22.98 32.68
N GLU A 36 10.73 -23.05 33.91
CA GLU A 36 9.92 -23.37 35.10
C GLU A 36 9.17 -22.17 35.71
N ASN A 37 9.67 -20.93 35.53
CA ASN A 37 9.13 -19.76 36.20
C ASN A 37 8.04 -19.13 35.35
N ILE A 38 6.86 -19.78 35.26
CA ILE A 38 5.71 -19.36 34.46
C ILE A 38 4.45 -19.16 35.32
N GLU A 39 3.64 -18.19 34.96
CA GLU A 39 2.22 -18.13 35.35
C GLU A 39 1.35 -18.32 34.10
N ILE A 40 0.17 -18.90 34.25
CA ILE A 40 -0.79 -19.13 33.17
C ILE A 40 -2.05 -18.32 33.48
N ILE A 41 -2.43 -17.46 32.53
CA ILE A 41 -3.64 -16.63 32.62
C ILE A 41 -4.55 -17.04 31.47
N ILE A 42 -5.64 -17.73 31.80
CA ILE A 42 -6.64 -18.20 30.84
C ILE A 42 -7.82 -17.25 30.93
N VAL A 43 -8.17 -16.62 29.82
CA VAL A 43 -9.34 -15.74 29.72
C VAL A 43 -10.39 -16.40 28.84
N ASP A 44 -11.49 -16.83 29.46
CA ASP A 44 -12.63 -17.40 28.77
C ASP A 44 -13.59 -16.29 28.37
N ASP A 45 -13.80 -16.13 27.06
CA ASP A 45 -14.66 -15.08 26.48
C ASP A 45 -16.13 -15.50 26.40
N LYS A 46 -16.64 -16.04 27.51
CA LYS A 46 -18.04 -16.51 27.62
C LYS A 46 -18.33 -17.71 26.71
N SER A 47 -17.51 -18.76 26.79
CA SER A 47 -17.75 -20.02 26.08
C SER A 47 -19.12 -20.61 26.42
N THR A 48 -19.76 -21.21 25.43
CA THR A 48 -21.05 -21.89 25.54
C THR A 48 -20.93 -23.43 25.49
N ASP A 49 -19.72 -23.93 25.20
CA ASP A 49 -19.37 -25.35 25.19
C ASP A 49 -18.80 -25.82 26.54
N ASN A 50 -18.17 -27.00 26.58
CA ASN A 50 -17.60 -27.56 27.79
C ASN A 50 -16.15 -27.05 28.13
N SER A 51 -15.63 -26.06 27.42
CA SER A 51 -14.27 -25.53 27.59
C SER A 51 -13.98 -25.18 29.05
N VAL A 52 -14.84 -24.37 29.68
CA VAL A 52 -14.68 -23.92 31.07
C VAL A 52 -14.62 -25.09 32.05
N SER A 53 -15.50 -26.08 31.88
CA SER A 53 -15.53 -27.27 32.72
C SER A 53 -14.26 -28.11 32.59
N LYS A 54 -13.75 -28.26 31.36
CA LYS A 54 -12.49 -28.96 31.08
C LYS A 54 -11.29 -28.22 31.67
N ILE A 55 -11.22 -26.90 31.55
CA ILE A 55 -10.17 -26.06 32.13
C ILE A 55 -10.17 -26.18 33.66
N LYS A 56 -11.35 -26.01 34.30
CA LYS A 56 -11.47 -26.16 35.78
C LYS A 56 -11.02 -27.52 36.27
N ASN A 57 -11.36 -28.60 35.58
CA ASN A 57 -10.93 -29.94 35.89
C ASN A 57 -9.41 -30.13 35.71
N TRP A 58 -8.85 -29.56 34.63
CA TRP A 58 -7.42 -29.60 34.36
C TRP A 58 -6.62 -28.84 35.44
N ILE A 59 -7.07 -27.62 35.82
CA ILE A 59 -6.44 -26.86 36.91
C ILE A 59 -6.43 -27.67 38.20
N ARG A 60 -7.57 -28.27 38.56
CA ARG A 60 -7.66 -29.08 39.78
C ARG A 60 -6.71 -30.26 39.80
N LYS A 61 -6.50 -30.92 38.67
CA LYS A 61 -5.57 -32.06 38.53
C LYS A 61 -4.09 -31.65 38.59
N ASN A 62 -3.74 -30.49 38.06
CA ASN A 62 -2.38 -30.04 37.86
C ASN A 62 -1.93 -28.95 38.86
N LYS A 63 -2.76 -28.61 39.85
CA LYS A 63 -2.49 -27.57 40.85
C LYS A 63 -1.11 -27.77 41.54
N ASN A 64 -0.75 -29.00 41.89
CA ASN A 64 0.50 -29.33 42.58
C ASN A 64 1.75 -29.33 41.68
N SER A 65 1.58 -29.17 40.36
CA SER A 65 2.69 -29.10 39.40
C SER A 65 3.35 -27.70 39.37
N PHE A 66 2.74 -26.72 40.00
CA PHE A 66 3.25 -25.36 40.07
C PHE A 66 3.77 -25.01 41.45
N LYS A 67 4.87 -24.23 41.50
CA LYS A 67 5.53 -23.83 42.77
C LYS A 67 4.66 -22.95 43.66
N ASN A 68 3.61 -22.32 43.09
CA ASN A 68 2.70 -21.44 43.80
C ASN A 68 1.27 -21.56 43.22
N ASP A 69 0.27 -21.67 44.10
CA ASP A 69 -1.16 -21.78 43.76
C ASP A 69 -1.69 -20.62 42.93
N ASN A 70 -1.02 -19.45 42.95
CA ASN A 70 -1.41 -18.24 42.24
C ASN A 70 -0.91 -18.22 40.79
N TYR A 71 -0.19 -19.22 40.33
CA TYR A 71 0.39 -19.25 38.98
C TYR A 71 -0.57 -19.76 37.87
N ILE A 72 -1.78 -20.19 38.23
CA ILE A 72 -2.85 -20.47 37.26
C ILE A 72 -4.09 -19.68 37.61
N LYS A 73 -4.52 -18.86 36.68
CA LYS A 73 -5.74 -18.04 36.79
C LYS A 73 -6.69 -18.35 35.65
N LEU A 74 -7.94 -18.70 35.97
CA LEU A 74 -9.03 -18.75 34.99
C LEU A 74 -9.95 -17.56 35.24
N ILE A 75 -10.13 -16.73 34.22
CA ILE A 75 -11.04 -15.59 34.23
C ILE A 75 -12.18 -15.90 33.26
N GLU A 76 -13.40 -16.01 33.83
CA GLU A 76 -14.62 -16.19 33.05
C GLU A 76 -15.25 -14.82 32.83
N LEU A 77 -15.23 -14.31 31.58
CA LEU A 77 -15.82 -13.01 31.30
C LEU A 77 -17.38 -13.06 31.37
N PRO A 78 -18.03 -12.02 31.88
CA PRO A 78 -19.49 -12.01 32.03
C PRO A 78 -20.25 -11.95 30.72
N LYS A 79 -19.58 -11.48 29.64
CA LYS A 79 -20.11 -11.42 28.28
C LYS A 79 -18.97 -11.66 27.29
N ASN A 80 -19.31 -12.08 26.08
CA ASN A 80 -18.33 -12.14 24.99
C ASN A 80 -17.91 -10.72 24.61
N VAL A 81 -16.60 -10.47 24.59
CA VAL A 81 -15.97 -9.18 24.28
C VAL A 81 -15.09 -9.26 23.05
N GLY A 82 -15.02 -10.42 22.41
CA GLY A 82 -14.20 -10.73 21.24
C GLY A 82 -12.73 -11.00 21.59
N PHE A 83 -12.02 -11.56 20.64
CA PHE A 83 -10.62 -11.97 20.80
C PHE A 83 -9.72 -10.85 21.38
N SER A 84 -9.73 -9.66 20.75
CA SER A 84 -8.94 -8.51 21.20
C SER A 84 -9.25 -8.10 22.64
N GLY A 85 -10.53 -8.18 23.03
CA GLY A 85 -10.96 -7.86 24.39
C GLY A 85 -10.45 -8.88 25.40
N ALA A 86 -10.58 -10.17 25.11
CA ALA A 86 -10.15 -11.27 25.99
C ALA A 86 -8.62 -11.29 26.15
N VAL A 87 -7.87 -11.22 25.04
CA VAL A 87 -6.40 -11.14 25.07
C VAL A 87 -5.94 -9.93 25.86
N THR A 88 -6.47 -8.73 25.55
CA THR A 88 -6.11 -7.48 26.24
C THR A 88 -6.36 -7.58 27.75
N TYR A 89 -7.48 -8.18 28.17
CA TYR A 89 -7.77 -8.39 29.58
C TYR A 89 -6.70 -9.28 30.25
N GLY A 90 -6.30 -10.38 29.62
CA GLY A 90 -5.23 -11.25 30.10
C GLY A 90 -3.88 -10.54 30.20
N LEU A 91 -3.53 -9.73 29.21
CA LEU A 91 -2.30 -8.96 29.17
C LEU A 91 -2.18 -7.97 30.34
N PHE A 92 -3.28 -7.31 30.72
CA PHE A 92 -3.31 -6.41 31.89
C PHE A 92 -3.19 -7.14 33.23
N LEU A 93 -3.51 -8.44 33.29
CA LEU A 93 -3.36 -9.26 34.50
C LEU A 93 -1.98 -9.89 34.61
N ALA A 94 -1.18 -9.88 33.58
CA ALA A 94 0.16 -10.43 33.52
C ALA A 94 1.10 -9.69 34.48
N GLN A 95 1.82 -10.44 35.32
CA GLN A 95 2.75 -9.89 36.32
C GLN A 95 4.22 -10.11 35.96
N GLY A 96 4.50 -10.96 34.98
CA GLY A 96 5.84 -11.34 34.59
C GLY A 96 6.66 -10.24 33.95
N GLU A 97 7.98 -10.35 34.08
CA GLU A 97 8.94 -9.58 33.29
C GLU A 97 8.70 -9.74 31.79
N TYR A 98 8.30 -10.96 31.39
CA TYR A 98 7.92 -11.30 30.03
C TYR A 98 6.46 -11.71 29.95
N ILE A 99 5.83 -11.44 28.81
CA ILE A 99 4.46 -11.84 28.52
C ILE A 99 4.47 -12.63 27.21
N ALA A 100 4.01 -13.87 27.25
CA ALA A 100 3.88 -14.75 26.09
C ALA A 100 2.41 -14.83 25.65
N MET A 101 2.18 -14.69 24.35
CA MET A 101 0.90 -14.96 23.73
C MET A 101 0.72 -16.46 23.47
N HIS A 102 -0.52 -16.95 23.53
CA HIS A 102 -0.84 -18.31 23.11
C HIS A 102 -2.33 -18.43 22.75
N ASP A 103 -2.64 -19.09 21.64
CA ASP A 103 -4.02 -19.36 21.26
C ASP A 103 -4.51 -20.68 21.89
N GLY A 104 -5.81 -20.74 22.26
CA GLY A 104 -6.37 -21.85 23.02
C GLY A 104 -6.55 -23.15 22.23
N ASP A 105 -6.35 -23.12 20.91
CA ASP A 105 -6.45 -24.24 19.97
C ASP A 105 -5.09 -24.76 19.49
N ASP A 106 -3.98 -24.06 19.81
CA ASP A 106 -2.63 -24.35 19.35
C ASP A 106 -1.78 -25.10 20.39
N LYS A 107 -0.54 -25.45 20.02
CA LYS A 107 0.45 -26.08 20.92
C LYS A 107 1.81 -25.39 20.82
N SER A 108 2.60 -25.48 21.90
CA SER A 108 3.98 -25.00 21.94
C SER A 108 4.99 -26.16 22.01
N HIS A 109 6.12 -25.99 21.31
CA HIS A 109 7.31 -26.83 21.57
C HIS A 109 7.78 -26.63 23.00
N LYS A 110 8.25 -27.70 23.65
CA LYS A 110 8.66 -27.69 25.07
C LYS A 110 9.72 -26.65 25.44
N ASP A 111 10.56 -26.25 24.50
CA ASP A 111 11.65 -25.30 24.74
C ASP A 111 11.33 -23.88 24.25
N ARG A 112 10.10 -23.61 23.79
CA ARG A 112 9.73 -22.31 23.23
C ARG A 112 10.05 -21.16 24.17
N ILE A 113 9.50 -21.19 25.38
CA ILE A 113 9.65 -20.08 26.34
C ILE A 113 11.12 -19.91 26.76
N LYS A 114 11.84 -21.02 27.00
CA LYS A 114 13.26 -20.99 27.37
C LYS A 114 14.11 -20.30 26.31
N LYS A 115 13.90 -20.65 25.02
CA LYS A 115 14.66 -20.09 23.90
C LYS A 115 14.34 -18.62 23.69
N GLN A 116 13.05 -18.22 23.75
CA GLN A 116 12.64 -16.84 23.60
C GLN A 116 13.18 -15.95 24.74
N VAL A 117 13.17 -16.41 25.99
CA VAL A 117 13.76 -15.68 27.13
C VAL A 117 15.26 -15.54 26.96
N SER A 118 15.98 -16.61 26.57
CA SER A 118 17.42 -16.53 26.27
C SER A 118 17.70 -15.51 25.18
N PHE A 119 16.96 -15.55 24.09
CA PHE A 119 17.11 -14.63 22.96
C PHE A 119 16.97 -13.16 23.41
N LEU A 120 15.91 -12.81 24.15
CA LEU A 120 15.71 -11.45 24.67
C LEU A 120 16.76 -11.03 25.71
N ASN A 121 17.41 -11.98 26.38
CA ASN A 121 18.50 -11.72 27.30
C ASN A 121 19.82 -11.44 26.57
N GLU A 122 20.05 -12.08 25.45
CA GLU A 122 21.24 -11.93 24.62
C GLU A 122 21.14 -10.67 23.74
N HIS A 123 19.94 -10.30 23.27
CA HIS A 123 19.64 -9.15 22.40
C HIS A 123 18.87 -8.07 23.17
N LYS A 124 19.59 -7.22 23.91
CA LYS A 124 18.96 -6.21 24.79
C LYS A 124 18.21 -5.12 24.05
N GLU A 125 18.58 -4.84 22.80
CA GLU A 125 17.93 -3.91 21.88
C GLU A 125 16.57 -4.41 21.37
N ILE A 126 16.30 -5.72 21.45
CA ILE A 126 15.05 -6.34 21.04
C ILE A 126 14.11 -6.45 22.26
N SER A 127 12.85 -6.09 22.06
CA SER A 127 11.84 -6.08 23.10
C SER A 127 10.70 -7.08 22.91
N ALA A 128 10.58 -7.64 21.72
CA ALA A 128 9.62 -8.67 21.37
C ALA A 128 10.27 -9.72 20.47
N VAL A 129 9.89 -11.00 20.62
CA VAL A 129 10.38 -12.07 19.77
C VAL A 129 9.27 -13.08 19.48
N GLY A 130 9.05 -13.32 18.18
CA GLY A 130 8.23 -14.43 17.68
C GLY A 130 9.08 -15.69 17.42
N THR A 131 8.46 -16.70 16.83
CA THR A 131 9.14 -17.89 16.35
C THR A 131 8.56 -18.33 15.01
N ASN A 132 9.31 -19.09 14.24
CA ASN A 132 8.74 -19.85 13.15
C ASN A 132 7.73 -20.87 13.69
N TYR A 133 6.85 -21.39 12.84
CA TYR A 133 5.82 -22.33 13.24
C TYR A 133 5.64 -23.46 12.22
N ALA A 134 5.19 -24.61 12.70
CA ALA A 134 4.71 -25.70 11.86
C ALA A 134 3.20 -25.82 11.97
N THR A 135 2.53 -26.29 10.93
CA THR A 135 1.09 -26.56 10.94
C THR A 135 0.79 -28.01 11.31
N PHE A 136 -0.38 -28.29 11.87
CA PHE A 136 -0.88 -29.64 12.09
C PHE A 136 -2.41 -29.65 12.09
N ASN A 137 -3.03 -30.80 11.91
CA ASN A 137 -4.48 -30.96 11.95
C ASN A 137 -4.93 -32.05 12.94
N ASN A 138 -6.23 -32.25 13.09
CA ASN A 138 -6.76 -33.25 14.03
C ASN A 138 -6.58 -34.69 13.57
N ASP A 139 -6.51 -34.92 12.27
CA ASP A 139 -6.40 -36.27 11.66
C ASP A 139 -4.94 -36.76 11.71
N ASP A 140 -3.99 -35.83 11.57
CA ASP A 140 -2.56 -36.09 11.76
C ASP A 140 -1.97 -35.03 12.69
N PRO A 141 -1.71 -35.37 13.97
CA PRO A 141 -1.14 -34.43 14.93
C PRO A 141 0.36 -34.19 14.74
N THR A 142 1.00 -34.79 13.74
CA THR A 142 2.42 -34.58 13.40
C THR A 142 2.59 -33.19 12.79
N PRO A 143 3.49 -32.34 13.36
CA PRO A 143 3.75 -31.03 12.77
C PRO A 143 4.34 -31.14 11.37
N ILE A 144 3.82 -30.36 10.43
CA ILE A 144 4.26 -30.29 9.04
C ILE A 144 4.92 -28.92 8.84
N SER A 145 6.20 -28.96 8.45
CA SER A 145 6.97 -27.77 8.10
C SER A 145 6.64 -27.32 6.68
N GLU A 146 6.10 -26.11 6.55
CA GLU A 146 5.82 -25.47 5.27
C GLU A 146 6.38 -24.02 5.27
N PRO A 147 6.61 -23.40 4.10
CA PRO A 147 6.99 -22.01 4.04
C PRO A 147 5.94 -21.13 4.73
N THR A 148 6.32 -20.43 5.79
CA THR A 148 5.39 -19.71 6.68
C THR A 148 5.28 -18.22 6.41
N GLY A 149 6.16 -17.65 5.56
CA GLY A 149 6.24 -16.20 5.35
C GLY A 149 6.78 -15.42 6.57
N ILE A 150 7.36 -16.12 7.56
CA ILE A 150 8.03 -15.49 8.70
C ILE A 150 9.37 -14.91 8.23
N GLU A 151 9.65 -13.67 8.61
CA GLU A 151 10.91 -12.98 8.31
C GLU A 151 11.76 -12.83 9.58
N PHE A 152 13.06 -12.68 9.40
CA PHE A 152 14.05 -12.61 10.46
C PHE A 152 14.88 -11.34 10.34
N GLY A 153 15.25 -10.76 11.49
CA GLY A 153 15.97 -9.50 11.57
C GLY A 153 15.05 -8.28 11.63
N VAL A 154 15.38 -7.37 12.56
CA VAL A 154 14.55 -6.19 12.90
C VAL A 154 14.21 -5.34 11.70
N ASP A 155 15.16 -5.11 10.80
CA ASP A 155 14.97 -4.24 9.65
C ASP A 155 14.09 -4.91 8.58
N ASN A 156 14.32 -6.20 8.29
CA ASN A 156 13.47 -6.96 7.35
C ASN A 156 12.02 -7.00 7.81
N ILE A 157 11.77 -7.23 9.10
CA ILE A 157 10.42 -7.23 9.67
C ILE A 157 9.77 -5.85 9.51
N LYS A 158 10.49 -4.76 9.80
CA LYS A 158 9.97 -3.40 9.57
C LYS A 158 9.62 -3.14 8.11
N ASP A 159 10.46 -3.61 7.20
CA ASP A 159 10.24 -3.45 5.76
C ASP A 159 8.97 -4.17 5.32
N VAL A 160 8.76 -5.42 5.74
CA VAL A 160 7.53 -6.18 5.44
C VAL A 160 6.29 -5.46 5.99
N TYR A 161 6.32 -5.01 7.26
CA TYR A 161 5.19 -4.27 7.84
C TYR A 161 4.95 -2.92 7.16
N SER A 162 5.98 -2.28 6.60
CA SER A 162 5.82 -1.05 5.80
C SER A 162 5.00 -1.27 4.53
N THR A 163 4.97 -2.50 4.00
CA THR A 163 4.18 -2.88 2.82
C THR A 163 2.74 -3.29 3.14
N GLY A 164 2.36 -3.36 4.43
CA GLY A 164 1.04 -3.83 4.86
C GLY A 164 0.91 -5.35 4.96
N LEU A 165 2.02 -6.09 4.86
CA LEU A 165 2.07 -7.54 5.04
C LEU A 165 2.44 -7.90 6.48
N ASN A 166 2.13 -9.14 6.89
CA ASN A 166 2.45 -9.69 8.21
C ASN A 166 3.49 -10.81 8.06
N CYS A 167 4.54 -10.77 8.88
CA CYS A 167 5.61 -11.78 8.92
C CYS A 167 5.96 -12.23 10.35
N VAL A 168 5.04 -12.06 11.30
CA VAL A 168 5.19 -12.49 12.69
C VAL A 168 3.97 -13.29 13.13
N CYS A 169 4.16 -14.49 13.63
CA CYS A 169 3.08 -15.29 14.19
C CYS A 169 2.66 -14.75 15.57
N HIS A 170 1.49 -14.13 15.67
CA HIS A 170 0.98 -13.49 16.89
C HIS A 170 0.93 -14.46 18.09
N GLY A 171 0.41 -15.68 17.90
CA GLY A 171 0.33 -16.70 18.97
C GLY A 171 1.68 -17.14 19.50
N SER A 172 2.76 -16.92 18.74
CA SER A 172 4.13 -17.25 19.16
C SER A 172 4.84 -16.13 19.92
N LEU A 173 4.29 -14.91 19.99
CA LEU A 173 4.98 -13.73 20.55
C LEU A 173 5.33 -13.89 22.03
N LEU A 174 6.55 -13.44 22.39
CA LEU A 174 6.99 -13.13 23.76
C LEU A 174 7.50 -11.70 23.78
N ILE A 175 6.98 -10.87 24.68
CA ILE A 175 7.29 -9.45 24.79
C ILE A 175 7.82 -9.08 26.17
N LYS A 176 8.67 -8.07 26.28
CA LYS A 176 9.04 -7.49 27.58
C LYS A 176 7.82 -6.79 28.18
N GLY A 177 7.42 -7.14 29.39
CA GLY A 177 6.25 -6.57 30.05
C GLY A 177 6.29 -5.04 30.16
N SER A 178 7.49 -4.46 30.32
CA SER A 178 7.68 -3.01 30.35
C SER A 178 7.30 -2.31 29.01
N VAL A 179 7.43 -3.01 27.89
CA VAL A 179 7.00 -2.48 26.59
C VAL A 179 5.48 -2.54 26.48
N PHE A 180 4.86 -3.65 26.90
CA PHE A 180 3.40 -3.72 26.98
C PHE A 180 2.83 -2.59 27.85
N ASP A 181 3.44 -2.26 28.99
CA ASP A 181 3.02 -1.16 29.85
C ASP A 181 3.03 0.21 29.14
N SER A 182 3.83 0.33 28.08
CA SER A 182 3.96 1.55 27.29
C SER A 182 2.98 1.63 26.11
N ILE A 183 2.71 0.48 25.45
CA ILE A 183 1.92 0.44 24.20
C ILE A 183 0.46 0.05 24.41
N GLY A 184 0.13 -0.59 25.53
CA GLY A 184 -1.22 -1.11 25.84
C GLY A 184 -1.58 -2.39 25.06
N GLY A 185 -2.87 -2.73 25.06
CA GLY A 185 -3.40 -3.95 24.45
C GLY A 185 -3.78 -3.81 22.97
N LEU A 186 -4.48 -4.82 22.46
CA LEU A 186 -5.00 -4.89 21.10
C LEU A 186 -6.19 -3.95 20.91
N SER A 187 -6.33 -3.39 19.71
CA SER A 187 -7.46 -2.54 19.35
C SER A 187 -8.72 -3.37 19.09
N ARG A 188 -9.84 -2.99 19.71
CA ARG A 188 -11.16 -3.60 19.45
C ARG A 188 -11.87 -3.03 18.21
N LYS A 189 -11.29 -2.02 17.57
CA LYS A 189 -11.87 -1.36 16.39
C LYS A 189 -11.42 -1.99 15.07
N LEU A 190 -10.46 -2.91 15.11
CA LEU A 190 -9.81 -3.50 13.93
C LEU A 190 -10.02 -5.02 13.94
N GLU A 191 -11.28 -5.48 13.81
CA GLU A 191 -11.56 -6.92 13.72
C GLU A 191 -10.85 -7.53 12.50
N GLY A 192 -10.07 -8.60 12.76
CA GLY A 192 -9.29 -9.31 11.74
C GLY A 192 -7.91 -8.71 11.42
N ALA A 193 -7.57 -7.53 11.96
CA ALA A 193 -6.25 -6.90 11.81
C ALA A 193 -5.67 -6.40 13.14
N GLU A 194 -6.21 -6.84 14.25
CA GLU A 194 -5.79 -6.44 15.60
C GLU A 194 -4.41 -6.95 15.99
N ASP A 195 -4.00 -8.11 15.47
CA ASP A 195 -2.65 -8.67 15.61
C ASP A 195 -1.64 -7.82 14.83
N TYR A 196 -1.96 -7.46 13.59
CA TYR A 196 -1.15 -6.57 12.77
C TYR A 196 -0.92 -5.22 13.46
N GLU A 197 -1.98 -4.58 13.94
CA GLU A 197 -1.91 -3.29 14.64
C GLU A 197 -1.09 -3.40 15.93
N PHE A 198 -1.24 -4.48 16.69
CA PHE A 198 -0.47 -4.70 17.91
C PHE A 198 1.02 -4.88 17.61
N ILE A 199 1.38 -5.62 16.57
CA ILE A 199 2.77 -5.81 16.17
C ILE A 199 3.38 -4.51 15.65
N THR A 200 2.63 -3.67 14.91
CA THR A 200 3.14 -2.37 14.46
C THR A 200 3.51 -1.46 15.63
N LYS A 201 2.85 -1.54 16.77
CA LYS A 201 3.24 -0.82 17.99
C LYS A 201 4.55 -1.32 18.60
N LEU A 202 4.94 -2.58 18.34
CA LEU A 202 6.19 -3.16 18.83
C LEU A 202 7.41 -2.80 17.97
N LEU A 203 7.21 -2.50 16.69
CA LEU A 203 8.31 -2.20 15.74
C LEU A 203 9.31 -1.13 16.25
N PRO A 204 8.88 -0.03 16.89
CA PRO A 204 9.82 0.98 17.41
C PRO A 204 10.71 0.48 18.56
N PHE A 205 10.33 -0.62 19.24
CA PHE A 205 11.03 -1.20 20.39
C PHE A 205 11.92 -2.40 20.02
N GLY A 206 12.01 -2.71 18.72
CA GLY A 206 12.73 -3.87 18.21
C GLY A 206 11.94 -5.18 18.39
N ILE A 207 11.60 -5.80 17.27
CA ILE A 207 10.98 -7.12 17.20
C ILE A 207 11.76 -8.00 16.24
N ASP A 208 11.95 -9.28 16.58
CA ASP A 208 12.58 -10.27 15.73
C ASP A 208 11.86 -11.63 15.84
N ASN A 209 12.27 -12.61 15.05
CA ASN A 209 11.81 -13.99 15.11
C ASN A 209 12.98 -14.96 15.26
N ILE A 210 12.76 -16.05 15.98
CA ILE A 210 13.69 -17.18 16.03
C ILE A 210 13.36 -18.13 14.87
N ASP A 211 14.38 -18.46 14.07
CA ASP A 211 14.24 -19.39 12.93
C ASP A 211 14.22 -20.86 13.42
N GLU A 212 13.29 -21.15 14.31
CA GLU A 212 12.98 -22.51 14.74
C GLU A 212 11.46 -22.63 14.90
N GLU A 213 10.90 -23.77 14.50
CA GLU A 213 9.48 -24.09 14.63
C GLU A 213 9.14 -24.44 16.08
N LEU A 214 8.95 -23.41 16.89
CA LEU A 214 8.66 -23.56 18.33
C LEU A 214 7.18 -23.38 18.67
N TYR A 215 6.37 -23.10 17.68
CA TYR A 215 4.91 -22.96 17.78
C TYR A 215 4.24 -23.91 16.79
N TYR A 216 3.18 -24.59 17.20
CA TYR A 216 2.45 -25.54 16.39
C TYR A 216 1.03 -25.01 16.19
N TYR A 217 0.76 -24.54 14.98
CA TYR A 217 -0.48 -23.90 14.57
C TYR A 217 -1.47 -24.95 14.06
N ARG A 218 -2.61 -25.08 14.73
CA ARG A 218 -3.63 -26.05 14.36
C ARG A 218 -4.48 -25.58 13.19
N LEU A 219 -4.74 -26.47 12.24
CA LEU A 219 -5.66 -26.24 11.14
C LEU A 219 -7.00 -26.96 11.42
N HIS A 220 -8.09 -26.22 11.55
CA HIS A 220 -9.44 -26.75 11.73
C HIS A 220 -10.53 -25.84 11.14
N GLU A 221 -11.76 -26.38 10.95
CA GLU A 221 -12.85 -25.67 10.26
C GLU A 221 -13.32 -24.39 10.99
N ASN A 222 -13.29 -24.38 12.31
CA ASN A 222 -13.84 -23.29 13.11
C ASN A 222 -12.79 -22.26 13.55
N GLN A 223 -11.58 -22.27 12.92
CA GLN A 223 -10.53 -21.35 13.33
C GLN A 223 -10.84 -19.92 12.85
N ARG A 224 -10.53 -18.96 13.73
CA ARG A 224 -10.84 -17.56 13.50
C ARG A 224 -10.20 -17.00 12.24
N SER A 225 -8.97 -17.40 11.92
CA SER A 225 -8.29 -17.01 10.68
C SER A 225 -9.07 -17.42 9.43
N LYS A 226 -9.72 -18.57 9.41
CA LYS A 226 -10.61 -18.97 8.30
C LYS A 226 -11.85 -18.08 8.20
N ILE A 227 -12.38 -17.59 9.32
CA ILE A 227 -13.54 -16.71 9.31
C ILE A 227 -13.20 -15.33 8.73
N TYR A 228 -12.02 -14.78 9.07
CA TYR A 228 -11.60 -13.45 8.65
C TYR A 228 -10.74 -13.44 7.38
N TYR A 229 -10.01 -14.55 7.10
CA TYR A 229 -9.14 -14.70 5.94
C TYR A 229 -9.66 -15.73 4.94
N ASP A 230 -10.74 -16.47 5.24
CA ASP A 230 -11.43 -17.32 4.27
C ASP A 230 -12.25 -16.43 3.34
N ILE A 231 -11.54 -15.90 2.35
CA ILE A 231 -12.08 -15.21 1.18
C ILE A 231 -13.25 -16.01 0.55
N ASN A 232 -13.34 -17.32 0.79
CA ASN A 232 -14.32 -18.21 0.19
C ASN A 232 -15.66 -18.32 0.95
N LYS A 233 -15.75 -17.90 2.20
CA LYS A 233 -17.01 -18.02 2.98
C LYS A 233 -17.98 -16.85 2.81
N PHE A 234 -17.48 -15.71 2.30
CA PHE A 234 -18.24 -14.58 1.79
C PHE A 234 -17.64 -14.14 0.44
N ALA A 235 -17.29 -15.12 -0.39
CA ALA A 235 -16.78 -14.87 -1.73
C ALA A 235 -17.93 -14.31 -2.58
N ILE A 236 -18.08 -13.00 -2.53
CA ILE A 236 -18.43 -12.31 -3.76
C ILE A 236 -17.28 -12.68 -4.69
N ASP A 237 -17.53 -13.51 -5.70
CA ASP A 237 -16.53 -13.79 -6.74
C ASP A 237 -16.10 -12.41 -7.30
N GLU A 238 -14.82 -12.21 -7.58
CA GLU A 238 -14.36 -10.97 -8.23
C GLU A 238 -15.23 -10.64 -9.46
N LYS A 239 -15.72 -11.67 -10.15
CA LYS A 239 -16.64 -11.57 -11.29
C LYS A 239 -18.04 -11.04 -10.93
N ASP A 240 -18.44 -11.09 -9.67
CA ASP A 240 -19.70 -10.50 -9.19
C ASP A 240 -19.55 -9.00 -8.89
N LEU A 241 -18.33 -8.47 -8.90
CA LEU A 241 -18.09 -7.03 -8.81
C LEU A 241 -18.64 -6.32 -10.04
N LYS A 242 -19.39 -5.24 -9.77
CA LYS A 242 -19.95 -4.33 -10.76
C LYS A 242 -19.58 -2.92 -10.34
N VAL A 243 -18.49 -2.42 -10.92
CA VAL A 243 -17.82 -1.20 -10.50
C VAL A 243 -18.24 -0.03 -11.36
N LEU A 244 -18.68 1.06 -10.73
CA LEU A 244 -18.82 2.36 -11.38
C LEU A 244 -17.57 3.19 -11.12
N MET A 245 -16.70 3.32 -12.12
CA MET A 245 -15.58 4.26 -12.09
C MET A 245 -16.08 5.67 -12.40
N VAL A 246 -15.62 6.66 -11.62
CA VAL A 246 -16.10 8.04 -11.71
C VAL A 246 -14.95 9.01 -11.90
N LEU A 247 -15.03 9.80 -12.98
CA LEU A 247 -14.14 10.90 -13.32
C LEU A 247 -14.96 12.16 -13.62
N ASP A 248 -14.36 13.34 -13.48
CA ASP A 248 -15.01 14.59 -13.89
C ASP A 248 -15.08 14.70 -15.42
N SER A 249 -13.97 14.36 -16.11
CA SER A 249 -13.88 14.41 -17.58
C SER A 249 -12.79 13.47 -18.10
N LEU A 250 -12.88 13.11 -19.39
CA LEU A 250 -11.91 12.23 -20.07
C LEU A 250 -10.83 13.03 -20.82
N ASN A 251 -10.17 13.94 -20.11
CA ASN A 251 -8.99 14.63 -20.61
C ASN A 251 -7.76 13.69 -20.60
N ILE A 252 -6.67 14.11 -21.23
CA ILE A 252 -5.41 13.34 -21.19
C ILE A 252 -4.63 13.80 -19.96
N GLY A 253 -4.53 12.94 -18.95
CA GLY A 253 -3.83 13.22 -17.69
C GLY A 253 -3.45 11.95 -16.93
N GLY A 254 -2.70 12.13 -15.83
CA GLY A 254 -2.20 11.02 -15.02
C GLY A 254 -3.30 10.21 -14.35
N THR A 255 -4.38 10.86 -13.90
CA THR A 255 -5.55 10.22 -13.30
C THR A 255 -6.29 9.37 -14.31
N GLU A 256 -6.60 9.94 -15.48
CA GLU A 256 -7.33 9.28 -16.56
C GLU A 256 -6.57 8.07 -17.10
N THR A 257 -5.25 8.19 -17.29
CA THR A 257 -4.41 7.07 -17.72
C THR A 257 -4.29 5.97 -16.65
N HIS A 258 -4.33 6.33 -15.36
CA HIS A 258 -4.39 5.34 -14.28
C HIS A 258 -5.72 4.60 -14.28
N VAL A 259 -6.85 5.31 -14.38
CA VAL A 259 -8.19 4.71 -14.46
C VAL A 259 -8.33 3.83 -15.71
N TYR A 260 -7.75 4.25 -16.84
CA TYR A 260 -7.68 3.43 -18.05
C TYR A 260 -6.97 2.08 -17.79
N SER A 261 -5.82 2.12 -17.11
CA SER A 261 -5.06 0.90 -16.77
C SER A 261 -5.85 -0.02 -15.83
N LEU A 262 -6.54 0.54 -14.84
CA LEU A 262 -7.41 -0.21 -13.92
C LEU A 262 -8.61 -0.84 -14.64
N ILE A 263 -9.30 -0.08 -15.49
CA ILE A 263 -10.45 -0.59 -16.26
C ILE A 263 -10.01 -1.73 -17.18
N LYS A 264 -8.86 -1.57 -17.86
CA LYS A 264 -8.30 -2.65 -18.68
C LYS A 264 -8.07 -3.91 -17.86
N GLU A 265 -7.40 -3.80 -16.72
CA GLU A 265 -7.13 -4.94 -15.84
C GLU A 265 -8.41 -5.59 -15.30
N PHE A 266 -9.42 -4.79 -14.93
CA PHE A 266 -10.72 -5.31 -14.50
C PHE A 266 -11.44 -6.09 -15.61
N LEU A 267 -11.46 -5.55 -16.82
CA LEU A 267 -12.07 -6.23 -17.98
C LEU A 267 -11.32 -7.53 -18.31
N ASP A 268 -9.98 -7.53 -18.25
CA ASP A 268 -9.15 -8.72 -18.46
C ASP A 268 -9.42 -9.83 -17.42
N ARG A 269 -9.81 -9.44 -16.19
CA ARG A 269 -10.25 -10.36 -15.12
C ARG A 269 -11.72 -10.77 -15.19
N GLY A 270 -12.49 -10.20 -16.12
CA GLY A 270 -13.94 -10.45 -16.25
C GLY A 270 -14.79 -9.69 -15.23
N ILE A 271 -14.24 -8.68 -14.56
CA ILE A 271 -14.98 -7.78 -13.66
C ILE A 271 -15.78 -6.79 -14.51
N LYS A 272 -17.08 -6.64 -14.20
CA LYS A 272 -17.94 -5.68 -14.90
C LYS A 272 -17.61 -4.25 -14.44
N VAL A 273 -17.28 -3.38 -15.37
CA VAL A 273 -16.97 -1.97 -15.08
C VAL A 273 -17.68 -1.03 -16.05
N CYS A 274 -18.28 0.03 -15.52
CA CYS A 274 -18.82 1.16 -16.25
C CYS A 274 -18.05 2.43 -15.86
N LEU A 275 -17.94 3.36 -16.79
CA LEU A 275 -17.26 4.66 -16.58
C LEU A 275 -18.28 5.80 -16.64
N LEU A 276 -18.30 6.63 -15.60
CA LEU A 276 -19.09 7.84 -15.52
C LEU A 276 -18.14 9.05 -15.64
N ALA A 277 -18.28 9.84 -16.70
CA ALA A 277 -17.44 11.01 -16.92
C ALA A 277 -18.04 11.93 -17.97
N ASP A 278 -17.58 13.19 -18.05
CA ASP A 278 -17.81 14.02 -19.22
C ASP A 278 -16.88 13.65 -20.39
N HIS A 279 -17.25 14.05 -21.58
CA HIS A 279 -16.49 13.81 -22.80
C HIS A 279 -15.08 14.43 -22.75
N GLY A 280 -14.15 13.80 -23.45
CA GLY A 280 -12.81 14.32 -23.62
C GLY A 280 -12.00 13.58 -24.70
N PRO A 281 -10.79 14.05 -25.02
CA PRO A 281 -9.95 13.45 -26.05
C PRO A 281 -9.62 11.97 -25.81
N TYR A 282 -9.67 11.51 -24.54
CA TYR A 282 -9.33 10.13 -24.17
C TYR A 282 -10.52 9.16 -24.24
N SER A 283 -11.74 9.66 -24.54
CA SER A 283 -12.96 8.85 -24.65
C SER A 283 -12.82 7.69 -25.63
N SER A 284 -12.15 7.91 -26.78
CA SER A 284 -11.98 6.89 -27.80
C SER A 284 -11.16 5.69 -27.32
N GLU A 285 -10.22 5.89 -26.43
CA GLU A 285 -9.37 4.81 -25.91
C GLU A 285 -10.16 3.89 -24.96
N PHE A 286 -11.00 4.47 -24.08
CA PHE A 286 -11.89 3.69 -23.22
C PHE A 286 -12.93 2.89 -24.02
N LEU A 287 -13.47 3.45 -25.11
CA LEU A 287 -14.38 2.73 -26.00
C LEU A 287 -13.71 1.54 -26.70
N LYS A 288 -12.43 1.66 -27.09
CA LYS A 288 -11.64 0.56 -27.66
C LYS A 288 -11.45 -0.60 -26.69
N LEU A 289 -11.46 -0.35 -25.37
CA LEU A 289 -11.44 -1.42 -24.37
C LEU A 289 -12.78 -2.19 -24.25
N GLY A 290 -13.85 -1.69 -24.85
CA GLY A 290 -15.20 -2.21 -24.67
C GLY A 290 -15.88 -1.72 -23.37
N CYS A 291 -15.34 -0.67 -22.74
CA CYS A 291 -15.93 -0.08 -21.55
C CYS A 291 -17.20 0.71 -21.88
N THR A 292 -18.27 0.48 -21.10
CA THR A 292 -19.49 1.31 -21.20
C THR A 292 -19.26 2.65 -20.56
N ILE A 293 -19.45 3.74 -21.32
CA ILE A 293 -19.26 5.12 -20.85
C ILE A 293 -20.62 5.80 -20.71
N TYR A 294 -20.91 6.32 -19.54
CA TYR A 294 -22.05 7.18 -19.24
C TYR A 294 -21.61 8.63 -19.18
N ASN A 295 -22.04 9.43 -20.15
CA ASN A 295 -21.65 10.83 -20.24
C ASN A 295 -22.52 11.70 -19.35
N ILE A 296 -21.87 12.39 -18.42
CA ILE A 296 -22.45 13.45 -17.61
C ILE A 296 -21.52 14.66 -17.64
N ASP A 297 -22.04 15.79 -18.10
CA ASP A 297 -21.36 17.08 -18.06
C ASP A 297 -21.35 17.58 -16.60
N PHE A 298 -20.29 17.26 -15.87
CA PHE A 298 -20.13 17.73 -14.50
C PHE A 298 -19.69 19.19 -14.49
N PRO A 299 -20.32 20.04 -13.67
CA PRO A 299 -19.87 21.42 -13.51
C PRO A 299 -18.47 21.44 -12.85
N LEU A 300 -17.60 22.32 -13.35
CA LEU A 300 -16.23 22.50 -12.82
C LEU A 300 -16.18 23.02 -11.38
N TYR A 301 -17.32 23.36 -10.80
CA TYR A 301 -17.45 23.96 -9.46
C TYR A 301 -18.47 23.18 -8.63
N VAL A 302 -18.34 23.28 -7.30
CA VAL A 302 -19.34 22.76 -6.38
C VAL A 302 -20.72 23.30 -6.74
N ILE A 303 -21.67 22.38 -6.96
CA ILE A 303 -23.05 22.74 -7.30
C ILE A 303 -23.66 23.44 -6.08
N LYS A 304 -24.01 24.72 -6.24
CA LYS A 304 -24.62 25.53 -5.17
C LYS A 304 -26.14 25.47 -5.16
N ASP A 305 -26.75 25.01 -6.25
CA ASP A 305 -28.20 24.92 -6.39
C ASP A 305 -28.68 23.49 -6.16
N SER A 306 -29.55 23.31 -5.15
CA SER A 306 -30.08 22.04 -4.74
C SER A 306 -30.91 21.31 -5.83
N ALA A 307 -31.59 22.06 -6.70
CA ALA A 307 -32.35 21.47 -7.80
C ALA A 307 -31.44 20.86 -8.85
N THR A 308 -30.36 21.55 -9.21
CA THR A 308 -29.34 21.05 -10.12
C THR A 308 -28.61 19.84 -9.52
N GLU A 309 -28.21 19.90 -8.27
CA GLU A 309 -27.60 18.78 -7.56
C GLU A 309 -28.51 17.54 -7.58
N SER A 310 -29.78 17.69 -7.23
CA SER A 310 -30.77 16.61 -7.25
C SER A 310 -30.93 15.99 -8.64
N ARG A 311 -30.88 16.79 -9.71
CA ARG A 311 -30.93 16.28 -11.09
C ARG A 311 -29.74 15.39 -11.42
N TYR A 312 -28.50 15.78 -11.04
CA TYR A 312 -27.32 14.97 -11.24
C TYR A 312 -27.39 13.68 -10.40
N LYS A 313 -27.72 13.77 -9.13
CA LYS A 313 -27.89 12.61 -8.25
C LYS A 313 -28.89 11.61 -8.81
N ASN A 314 -30.06 12.08 -9.28
CA ASN A 314 -31.10 11.20 -9.86
C ASN A 314 -30.60 10.48 -11.13
N LYS A 315 -29.88 11.19 -12.02
CA LYS A 315 -29.31 10.58 -13.23
C LYS A 315 -28.30 9.50 -12.89
N ILE A 316 -27.40 9.75 -11.92
CA ILE A 316 -26.38 8.78 -11.47
C ILE A 316 -27.06 7.56 -10.81
N LYS A 317 -28.06 7.78 -9.95
CA LYS A 317 -28.83 6.69 -9.33
C LYS A 317 -29.50 5.77 -10.36
N GLN A 318 -30.06 6.36 -11.42
CA GLN A 318 -30.65 5.56 -12.51
C GLN A 318 -29.61 4.65 -13.19
N ILE A 319 -28.40 5.15 -13.42
CA ILE A 319 -27.30 4.36 -13.99
C ILE A 319 -26.90 3.23 -13.03
N ILE A 320 -26.72 3.53 -11.76
CA ILE A 320 -26.35 2.56 -10.71
C ILE A 320 -27.36 1.42 -10.67
N LEU A 321 -28.65 1.75 -10.65
CA LEU A 321 -29.72 0.73 -10.60
C LEU A 321 -29.82 -0.08 -11.90
N ALA A 322 -29.72 0.56 -13.07
CA ALA A 322 -29.79 -0.10 -14.37
C ALA A 322 -28.63 -1.10 -14.59
N GLU A 323 -27.43 -0.75 -14.13
CA GLU A 323 -26.24 -1.57 -14.27
C GLU A 323 -26.04 -2.55 -13.09
N ASN A 324 -26.90 -2.48 -12.05
CA ASN A 324 -26.75 -3.23 -10.80
C ASN A 324 -25.36 -3.04 -10.18
N ILE A 325 -24.90 -1.80 -10.12
CA ILE A 325 -23.60 -1.44 -9.53
C ILE A 325 -23.60 -1.78 -8.03
N ASN A 326 -22.54 -2.42 -7.57
CA ASN A 326 -22.33 -2.75 -6.16
C ASN A 326 -21.09 -2.08 -5.54
N ILE A 327 -20.25 -1.42 -6.36
CA ILE A 327 -19.12 -0.60 -5.91
C ILE A 327 -19.08 0.70 -6.72
N ILE A 328 -18.92 1.81 -6.04
CA ILE A 328 -18.60 3.10 -6.66
C ILE A 328 -17.14 3.43 -6.35
N HIS A 329 -16.34 3.76 -7.36
CA HIS A 329 -14.96 4.19 -7.18
C HIS A 329 -14.71 5.52 -7.88
N ALA A 330 -14.57 6.57 -7.09
CA ALA A 330 -14.37 7.94 -7.56
C ALA A 330 -12.90 8.35 -7.49
N HIS A 331 -12.48 9.17 -8.46
CA HIS A 331 -11.09 9.60 -8.61
C HIS A 331 -10.92 11.12 -8.68
N GLN A 332 -12.00 11.87 -8.90
CA GLN A 332 -11.98 13.32 -9.05
C GLN A 332 -13.15 13.96 -8.31
N SER A 333 -13.13 15.26 -8.16
CA SER A 333 -14.18 16.09 -7.57
C SER A 333 -14.49 17.24 -8.54
N PRO A 334 -15.78 17.59 -8.75
CA PRO A 334 -16.95 17.38 -7.86
C PRO A 334 -17.70 16.06 -8.04
N SER A 335 -17.49 15.31 -9.14
CA SER A 335 -18.26 14.08 -9.44
C SER A 335 -18.24 13.06 -8.28
N GLY A 336 -17.07 12.81 -7.73
CA GLY A 336 -16.89 11.86 -6.63
C GLY A 336 -17.56 12.30 -5.32
N ALA A 337 -17.60 13.61 -5.04
CA ALA A 337 -18.30 14.11 -3.86
C ALA A 337 -19.81 13.81 -3.92
N LEU A 338 -20.43 13.95 -5.12
CA LEU A 338 -21.83 13.54 -5.34
C LEU A 338 -22.01 12.04 -5.19
N CYS A 339 -21.04 11.23 -5.65
CA CYS A 339 -21.11 9.78 -5.59
C CYS A 339 -20.99 9.25 -4.16
N ILE A 340 -20.23 9.90 -3.26
CA ILE A 340 -20.19 9.55 -1.84
C ILE A 340 -21.59 9.70 -1.23
N ASP A 341 -22.27 10.84 -1.45
CA ASP A 341 -23.63 11.06 -0.97
C ASP A 341 -24.60 9.99 -1.50
N ILE A 342 -24.51 9.68 -2.81
CA ILE A 342 -25.37 8.67 -3.46
C ILE A 342 -25.09 7.27 -2.90
N GLY A 343 -23.85 6.91 -2.67
CA GLY A 343 -23.46 5.64 -2.05
C GLY A 343 -24.15 5.45 -0.70
N LYS A 344 -24.12 6.48 0.15
CA LYS A 344 -24.83 6.46 1.46
C LYS A 344 -26.35 6.34 1.32
N GLU A 345 -26.95 7.04 0.34
CA GLU A 345 -28.41 7.01 0.09
C GLU A 345 -28.88 5.64 -0.47
N LEU A 346 -28.05 4.93 -1.20
CA LEU A 346 -28.36 3.63 -1.83
C LEU A 346 -27.77 2.43 -1.09
N GLU A 347 -27.05 2.66 0.02
CA GLU A 347 -26.33 1.64 0.77
C GLU A 347 -25.34 0.85 -0.13
N ILE A 348 -24.60 1.58 -0.99
CA ILE A 348 -23.57 1.04 -1.87
C ILE A 348 -22.21 1.63 -1.47
N PRO A 349 -21.17 0.79 -1.21
CA PRO A 349 -19.85 1.29 -0.86
C PRO A 349 -19.28 2.25 -1.89
N CYS A 350 -18.80 3.39 -1.41
CA CYS A 350 -18.12 4.39 -2.22
C CYS A 350 -16.66 4.54 -1.77
N ILE A 351 -15.75 4.21 -2.65
CA ILE A 351 -14.31 4.33 -2.48
C ILE A 351 -13.83 5.59 -3.20
N PHE A 352 -12.89 6.33 -2.61
CA PHE A 352 -12.33 7.52 -3.24
C PHE A 352 -10.80 7.44 -3.30
N THR A 353 -10.22 7.51 -4.50
CA THR A 353 -8.77 7.63 -4.70
C THR A 353 -8.34 9.09 -4.84
N VAL A 354 -7.47 9.54 -3.94
CA VAL A 354 -6.93 10.90 -3.92
C VAL A 354 -5.59 10.93 -4.65
N HIS A 355 -5.54 11.65 -5.80
CA HIS A 355 -4.39 11.67 -6.70
C HIS A 355 -3.40 12.82 -6.48
N GLY A 356 -3.68 13.76 -5.59
CA GLY A 356 -2.80 14.92 -5.36
C GLY A 356 -3.17 15.75 -4.11
N LEU A 357 -2.43 16.84 -3.89
CA LEU A 357 -2.54 17.70 -2.71
C LEU A 357 -3.33 19.00 -2.99
N TYR A 358 -4.40 18.95 -3.77
CA TYR A 358 -5.06 20.16 -4.29
C TYR A 358 -6.59 20.14 -4.18
N TYR A 359 -7.12 19.47 -3.15
CA TYR A 359 -8.55 19.42 -2.87
C TYR A 359 -8.98 20.52 -1.92
N TYR A 360 -10.24 20.93 -2.02
CA TYR A 360 -10.86 21.99 -1.23
C TYR A 360 -11.45 21.44 0.08
N ASP A 361 -11.51 22.25 1.12
CA ASP A 361 -11.99 21.88 2.47
C ASP A 361 -13.31 21.09 2.47
N ILE A 362 -14.24 21.44 1.60
CA ILE A 362 -15.55 20.79 1.52
C ILE A 362 -15.49 19.31 1.12
N LEU A 363 -14.39 18.88 0.50
CA LEU A 363 -14.18 17.47 0.14
C LEU A 363 -13.76 16.63 1.35
N TYR A 364 -13.02 17.18 2.32
CA TYR A 364 -12.52 16.41 3.46
C TYR A 364 -13.64 15.84 4.32
N ASP A 365 -14.68 16.64 4.60
CA ASP A 365 -15.84 16.17 5.33
C ASP A 365 -16.52 15.00 4.59
N ARG A 366 -16.59 15.06 3.26
CA ARG A 366 -17.16 13.99 2.43
C ARG A 366 -16.26 12.76 2.34
N LEU A 367 -14.94 12.93 2.28
CA LEU A 367 -14.00 11.80 2.31
C LEU A 367 -14.15 10.99 3.61
N ASN A 368 -14.40 11.65 4.73
CA ASN A 368 -14.70 10.97 6.01
C ASN A 368 -16.04 10.20 5.99
N LEU A 369 -16.92 10.49 5.05
CA LEU A 369 -18.16 9.75 4.82
C LEU A 369 -17.99 8.60 3.81
N SER A 370 -16.91 8.56 3.06
CA SER A 370 -16.65 7.45 2.15
C SER A 370 -16.30 6.17 2.92
N ASP A 371 -16.52 5.02 2.31
CA ASP A 371 -16.31 3.74 2.97
C ASP A 371 -14.84 3.34 3.01
N SER A 372 -14.08 3.84 2.05
CA SER A 372 -12.62 3.74 2.04
C SER A 372 -12.01 4.88 1.25
N VAL A 373 -10.89 5.41 1.72
CA VAL A 373 -10.07 6.38 0.99
C VAL A 373 -8.74 5.75 0.62
N ILE A 374 -8.32 5.95 -0.62
CA ILE A 374 -7.03 5.51 -1.15
C ILE A 374 -6.18 6.73 -1.42
N SER A 375 -4.93 6.71 -0.99
CA SER A 375 -3.91 7.71 -1.32
C SER A 375 -2.88 7.11 -2.27
N VAL A 376 -2.50 7.84 -3.31
CA VAL A 376 -1.57 7.32 -4.34
C VAL A 376 -0.09 7.44 -3.96
N SER A 377 0.22 8.05 -2.83
CA SER A 377 1.59 8.27 -2.37
C SER A 377 1.64 8.54 -0.87
N GLN A 378 2.81 8.33 -0.26
CA GLN A 378 3.02 8.66 1.14
C GLN A 378 2.75 10.14 1.45
N PRO A 379 3.22 11.13 0.66
CA PRO A 379 2.88 12.53 0.90
C PRO A 379 1.37 12.81 0.87
N THR A 380 0.60 12.11 0.03
CA THR A 380 -0.86 12.27 -0.01
C THR A 380 -1.50 11.65 1.24
N TYR A 381 -1.00 10.50 1.70
CA TYR A 381 -1.43 9.88 2.95
C TYR A 381 -1.18 10.80 4.15
N ASP A 382 0.06 11.31 4.31
CA ASP A 382 0.45 12.20 5.41
C ASP A 382 -0.40 13.47 5.42
N TRP A 383 -0.65 14.03 4.24
CA TRP A 383 -1.49 15.21 4.07
C TRP A 383 -2.95 14.96 4.45
N LEU A 384 -3.54 13.82 4.08
CA LEU A 384 -4.90 13.45 4.46
C LEU A 384 -5.04 13.28 5.98
N LEU A 385 -4.00 12.76 6.65
CA LEU A 385 -3.98 12.65 8.11
C LEU A 385 -4.08 14.03 8.81
N GLU A 386 -3.52 15.10 8.23
CA GLU A 386 -3.66 16.46 8.76
C GLU A 386 -5.12 16.93 8.81
N TYR A 387 -5.98 16.36 7.94
CA TYR A 387 -7.43 16.60 7.88
C TYR A 387 -8.27 15.49 8.54
N ASN A 388 -7.65 14.63 9.35
CA ASN A 388 -8.29 13.48 10.02
C ASN A 388 -8.95 12.47 9.04
N VAL A 389 -8.48 12.39 7.79
CA VAL A 389 -8.93 11.40 6.81
C VAL A 389 -7.97 10.22 6.83
N GLN A 390 -8.47 9.04 7.22
CA GLN A 390 -7.70 7.79 7.13
C GLN A 390 -7.71 7.26 5.70
N SER A 391 -6.58 6.80 5.20
CA SER A 391 -6.49 6.24 3.85
C SER A 391 -5.53 5.05 3.77
N THR A 392 -5.67 4.25 2.73
CA THR A 392 -4.74 3.17 2.39
C THR A 392 -3.85 3.61 1.23
N VAL A 393 -2.53 3.42 1.33
CA VAL A 393 -1.62 3.77 0.23
C VAL A 393 -1.66 2.67 -0.83
N ILE A 394 -2.24 2.97 -2.00
CA ILE A 394 -2.16 2.15 -3.21
C ILE A 394 -1.68 3.06 -4.34
N PRO A 395 -0.44 2.89 -4.83
CA PRO A 395 0.14 3.80 -5.81
C PRO A 395 -0.53 3.69 -7.18
N ASN A 396 -0.43 4.77 -7.97
CA ASN A 396 -0.80 4.74 -9.38
C ASN A 396 0.03 3.69 -10.11
N SER A 397 -0.63 2.69 -10.66
CA SER A 397 0.01 1.51 -11.23
C SER A 397 0.07 1.55 -12.74
N ILE A 398 0.96 0.75 -13.31
CA ILE A 398 1.13 0.59 -14.76
C ILE A 398 1.26 -0.89 -15.13
N ASP A 399 0.97 -1.21 -16.37
CA ASP A 399 1.14 -2.55 -16.95
C ASP A 399 2.59 -2.70 -17.47
N PHE A 400 3.51 -3.15 -16.60
CA PHE A 400 4.93 -3.31 -16.94
C PHE A 400 5.16 -4.20 -18.16
N ASP A 401 4.36 -5.25 -18.33
CA ASP A 401 4.52 -6.18 -19.47
C ASP A 401 4.25 -5.48 -20.81
N ASN A 402 3.34 -4.49 -20.82
CA ASN A 402 3.04 -3.69 -22.00
C ASN A 402 4.19 -2.71 -22.37
N TYR A 403 5.03 -2.33 -21.41
CA TYR A 403 6.18 -1.46 -21.68
C TYR A 403 7.40 -2.26 -22.17
N VAL A 404 7.68 -3.41 -21.55
CA VAL A 404 8.82 -4.26 -21.89
C VAL A 404 8.67 -4.93 -23.26
N SER A 405 7.44 -5.27 -23.65
CA SER A 405 7.18 -5.96 -24.94
C SER A 405 7.27 -5.05 -26.16
N LYS A 406 7.34 -3.73 -25.98
CA LYS A 406 7.42 -2.77 -27.09
C LYS A 406 8.85 -2.58 -27.56
N SER A 407 9.04 -2.66 -28.87
CA SER A 407 10.26 -2.20 -29.53
C SER A 407 10.20 -0.69 -29.79
N PRO A 408 11.34 0.02 -29.74
CA PRO A 408 11.37 1.43 -30.12
C PRO A 408 10.80 1.66 -31.51
N ASN A 409 9.95 2.66 -31.65
CA ASN A 409 9.53 3.13 -32.97
C ASN A 409 10.63 4.02 -33.56
N LEU A 410 11.51 3.44 -34.35
CA LEU A 410 12.66 4.13 -34.92
C LEU A 410 12.29 5.34 -35.81
N SER A 411 11.05 5.39 -36.32
CA SER A 411 10.59 6.53 -37.11
C SER A 411 10.55 7.85 -36.35
N ILE A 412 10.48 7.85 -35.01
CA ILE A 412 10.43 9.10 -34.22
C ILE A 412 11.71 9.90 -34.34
N LYS A 413 12.88 9.27 -34.22
CA LYS A 413 14.17 9.99 -34.40
C LYS A 413 14.29 10.51 -35.84
N GLU A 414 13.93 9.67 -36.82
CA GLU A 414 13.94 10.04 -38.23
C GLU A 414 13.00 11.20 -38.55
N GLU A 415 11.74 11.17 -38.09
CA GLU A 415 10.75 12.24 -38.27
C GLU A 415 11.19 13.57 -37.65
N LEU A 416 11.93 13.51 -36.55
CA LEU A 416 12.45 14.70 -35.87
C LEU A 416 13.81 15.16 -36.45
N GLY A 417 14.43 14.40 -37.33
CA GLY A 417 15.76 14.66 -37.87
C GLY A 417 16.84 14.55 -36.81
N ILE A 418 16.75 13.53 -35.96
CA ILE A 418 17.70 13.23 -34.88
C ILE A 418 18.59 12.05 -35.36
N ASP A 419 19.89 12.23 -35.35
CA ASP A 419 20.83 11.18 -35.68
C ASP A 419 20.74 10.01 -34.67
N GLU A 420 20.97 8.77 -35.12
CA GLU A 420 20.85 7.58 -34.28
C GLU A 420 21.78 7.61 -33.06
N ASP A 421 22.99 8.15 -33.21
CA ASP A 421 24.01 8.28 -32.18
C ASP A 421 23.82 9.49 -31.23
N ALA A 422 22.88 10.37 -31.57
CA ALA A 422 22.61 11.56 -30.77
C ALA A 422 21.98 11.18 -29.43
N PHE A 423 22.49 11.80 -28.35
CA PHE A 423 21.93 11.65 -27.00
C PHE A 423 20.58 12.36 -26.88
N THR A 424 19.56 11.61 -26.55
CA THR A 424 18.18 12.11 -26.53
C THR A 424 17.63 12.17 -25.11
N ILE A 425 17.23 13.37 -24.69
CA ILE A 425 16.50 13.61 -23.43
C ILE A 425 15.02 13.78 -23.76
N VAL A 426 14.16 13.10 -23.00
CA VAL A 426 12.71 13.30 -23.08
C VAL A 426 12.18 13.92 -21.78
N TYR A 427 11.43 14.99 -21.92
CA TYR A 427 10.63 15.58 -20.84
C TYR A 427 9.15 15.45 -21.20
N CYS A 428 8.39 14.73 -20.38
CA CYS A 428 6.95 14.56 -20.57
C CYS A 428 6.19 15.23 -19.44
N SER A 429 5.31 16.19 -19.76
CA SER A 429 4.50 16.88 -18.76
C SER A 429 3.40 17.71 -19.37
N ARG A 430 2.34 18.01 -18.59
CA ARG A 430 1.42 19.11 -18.91
C ARG A 430 2.21 20.43 -18.86
N ILE A 431 2.10 21.23 -19.92
CA ILE A 431 2.82 22.52 -20.05
C ILE A 431 1.99 23.64 -19.42
N ALA A 432 2.06 23.71 -18.11
CA ALA A 432 1.32 24.67 -17.29
C ALA A 432 2.03 24.90 -15.96
N TRP A 433 1.87 26.06 -15.36
CA TRP A 433 2.34 26.45 -14.03
C TRP A 433 3.84 26.23 -13.84
N SER A 434 4.24 25.70 -12.69
CA SER A 434 5.64 25.40 -12.35
C SER A 434 6.28 24.32 -13.22
N LYS A 435 5.51 23.45 -13.88
CA LYS A 435 6.01 22.47 -14.86
C LYS A 435 6.57 23.14 -16.12
N THR A 436 6.00 24.27 -16.53
CA THR A 436 6.56 25.11 -17.60
C THR A 436 7.97 25.61 -17.26
N ARG A 437 8.23 25.99 -15.99
CA ARG A 437 9.55 26.42 -15.54
C ARG A 437 10.60 25.31 -15.65
N VAL A 438 10.24 24.04 -15.38
CA VAL A 438 11.15 22.90 -15.59
C VAL A 438 11.53 22.78 -17.06
N ALA A 439 10.56 22.86 -17.97
CA ALA A 439 10.80 22.86 -19.42
C ALA A 439 11.71 24.03 -19.86
N GLU A 440 11.46 25.26 -19.38
CA GLU A 440 12.34 26.41 -19.67
C GLU A 440 13.78 26.21 -19.16
N ASN A 441 13.96 25.64 -17.98
CA ASN A 441 15.29 25.32 -17.47
C ASN A 441 15.98 24.28 -18.34
N LEU A 442 15.27 23.22 -18.77
CA LEU A 442 15.80 22.22 -19.71
C LEU A 442 16.22 22.84 -21.03
N LEU A 443 15.41 23.74 -21.61
CA LEU A 443 15.77 24.46 -22.84
C LEU A 443 17.08 25.24 -22.69
N ARG A 444 17.27 25.93 -21.55
CA ARG A 444 18.50 26.68 -21.27
C ARG A 444 19.69 25.75 -21.08
N VAL A 445 19.53 24.69 -20.30
CA VAL A 445 20.60 23.71 -20.01
C VAL A 445 21.02 23.00 -21.29
N CYS A 446 20.07 22.51 -22.12
CA CYS A 446 20.42 21.86 -23.38
C CYS A 446 21.12 22.81 -24.34
N ARG A 447 20.66 24.09 -24.43
CA ARG A 447 21.40 25.11 -25.20
C ARG A 447 22.84 25.26 -24.76
N ASP A 448 23.07 25.34 -23.45
CA ASP A 448 24.41 25.60 -22.90
C ASP A 448 25.32 24.37 -23.06
N LEU A 449 24.81 23.15 -22.85
CA LEU A 449 25.55 21.90 -23.09
C LEU A 449 25.91 21.72 -24.56
N VAL A 450 25.01 22.02 -25.47
CA VAL A 450 25.29 21.95 -26.92
C VAL A 450 26.27 23.02 -27.36
N ARG A 451 26.17 24.27 -26.83
CA ARG A 451 26.97 25.40 -27.27
C ARG A 451 28.35 25.45 -26.62
N ILE A 452 28.42 25.17 -25.31
CA ILE A 452 29.66 25.35 -24.53
C ILE A 452 30.47 24.08 -24.50
N GLU A 453 29.80 22.93 -24.25
CA GLU A 453 30.45 21.62 -24.14
C GLU A 453 30.51 20.86 -25.48
N ASN A 454 29.88 21.40 -26.53
CA ASN A 454 29.78 20.80 -27.87
C ASN A 454 29.18 19.39 -27.87
N LEU A 455 28.19 19.11 -26.99
CA LEU A 455 27.56 17.79 -26.91
C LEU A 455 26.60 17.57 -28.08
N ASN A 456 26.56 16.33 -28.61
CA ASN A 456 25.54 15.90 -29.57
C ASN A 456 24.27 15.46 -28.82
N LEU A 457 23.47 16.47 -28.40
CA LEU A 457 22.34 16.29 -27.51
C LEU A 457 21.06 16.88 -28.13
N HIS A 458 19.96 16.13 -28.03
CA HIS A 458 18.62 16.55 -28.41
C HIS A 458 17.65 16.49 -27.22
N LEU A 459 16.76 17.47 -27.13
CA LEU A 459 15.68 17.52 -26.15
C LEU A 459 14.33 17.39 -26.86
N ILE A 460 13.54 16.41 -26.46
CA ILE A 460 12.15 16.23 -26.91
C ILE A 460 11.23 16.58 -25.73
N ILE A 461 10.33 17.54 -25.93
CA ILE A 461 9.28 17.91 -24.97
C ILE A 461 7.96 17.37 -25.49
N VAL A 462 7.37 16.44 -24.71
CA VAL A 462 6.07 15.82 -24.99
C VAL A 462 5.05 16.38 -24.00
N GLY A 463 3.99 16.95 -24.52
CA GLY A 463 2.90 17.50 -23.71
C GLY A 463 2.31 18.77 -24.32
N ASP A 464 1.17 19.17 -23.76
CA ASP A 464 0.42 20.33 -24.20
C ASP A 464 -0.10 21.12 -22.98
N GLY A 465 -0.59 22.32 -23.21
CA GLY A 465 -1.14 23.15 -22.15
C GLY A 465 -1.12 24.65 -22.49
N PRO A 466 -1.62 25.48 -21.56
CA PRO A 466 -1.74 26.93 -21.80
C PRO A 466 -0.44 27.61 -22.23
N ASP A 467 0.71 27.14 -21.74
CA ASP A 467 2.01 27.76 -21.97
C ASP A 467 2.79 27.13 -23.15
N PHE A 468 2.19 26.17 -23.88
CA PHE A 468 2.85 25.44 -24.96
C PHE A 468 3.38 26.36 -26.05
N ASN A 469 2.56 27.28 -26.56
CA ASN A 469 2.94 28.22 -27.63
C ASN A 469 4.11 29.14 -27.21
N GLN A 470 4.17 29.53 -25.93
CA GLN A 470 5.29 30.30 -25.37
C GLN A 470 6.59 29.49 -25.47
N LEU A 471 6.55 28.21 -25.05
CA LEU A 471 7.72 27.31 -25.13
C LEU A 471 8.17 27.06 -26.58
N VAL A 472 7.23 26.91 -27.53
CA VAL A 472 7.56 26.80 -28.97
C VAL A 472 8.37 28.02 -29.44
N GLY A 473 7.95 29.22 -29.04
CA GLY A 473 8.68 30.44 -29.35
C GLY A 473 10.10 30.48 -28.76
N ILE A 474 10.29 29.98 -27.54
CA ILE A 474 11.62 29.89 -26.89
C ILE A 474 12.48 28.84 -27.62
N ALA A 475 11.94 27.65 -27.91
CA ALA A 475 12.63 26.59 -28.61
C ALA A 475 13.13 27.01 -29.98
N ASN A 476 12.29 27.67 -30.78
CA ASN A 476 12.64 28.16 -32.11
C ASN A 476 13.80 29.18 -32.05
N ARG A 477 13.75 30.14 -31.11
CA ARG A 477 14.86 31.07 -30.92
C ARG A 477 16.14 30.36 -30.48
N THR A 478 16.03 29.35 -29.63
CA THR A 478 17.17 28.56 -29.15
C THR A 478 17.80 27.75 -30.31
N ASN A 479 17.00 27.08 -31.12
CA ASN A 479 17.48 26.33 -32.29
C ASN A 479 18.15 27.25 -33.31
N ALA A 480 17.58 28.43 -33.57
CA ALA A 480 18.18 29.45 -34.45
C ALA A 480 19.54 29.93 -33.92
N LEU A 481 19.67 30.15 -32.61
CA LEU A 481 20.94 30.56 -31.97
C LEU A 481 22.01 29.48 -32.09
N LEU A 482 21.61 28.21 -32.03
CA LEU A 482 22.52 27.06 -32.16
C LEU A 482 22.85 26.69 -33.60
N GLY A 483 22.14 27.24 -34.60
CA GLY A 483 22.29 26.92 -36.00
C GLY A 483 21.89 25.47 -36.37
N LYS A 484 21.25 24.75 -35.42
CA LYS A 484 20.76 23.39 -35.63
C LYS A 484 19.47 23.15 -34.81
N LYS A 485 18.63 22.24 -35.31
CA LYS A 485 17.38 21.85 -34.63
C LYS A 485 17.67 20.72 -33.64
N CYS A 486 17.91 21.05 -32.39
CA CYS A 486 18.14 20.06 -31.31
C CYS A 486 17.07 20.11 -30.20
N ILE A 487 16.11 21.00 -30.29
CA ILE A 487 14.99 21.09 -29.35
C ILE A 487 13.69 20.90 -30.12
N HIS A 488 12.90 19.91 -29.70
CA HIS A 488 11.69 19.45 -30.36
C HIS A 488 10.51 19.50 -29.41
N LEU A 489 9.48 20.28 -29.73
CA LEU A 489 8.19 20.27 -29.04
C LEU A 489 7.18 19.53 -29.91
N VAL A 490 6.66 18.41 -29.44
CA VAL A 490 5.82 17.50 -30.23
C VAL A 490 4.33 17.56 -29.88
N GLY A 491 3.96 18.40 -28.90
CA GLY A 491 2.59 18.49 -28.42
C GLY A 491 2.15 17.32 -27.56
N GLY A 492 0.85 17.28 -27.21
CA GLY A 492 0.26 16.18 -26.47
C GLY A 492 0.23 14.89 -27.29
N LYS A 493 0.59 13.77 -26.68
CA LYS A 493 0.61 12.44 -27.29
C LYS A 493 -0.08 11.42 -26.39
N THR A 494 -0.86 10.52 -26.98
CA THR A 494 -1.44 9.38 -26.30
C THR A 494 -0.46 8.21 -26.16
N ASN A 495 0.52 8.11 -27.07
CA ASN A 495 1.55 7.07 -27.10
C ASN A 495 2.92 7.61 -26.66
N VAL A 496 3.04 8.01 -25.40
CA VAL A 496 4.28 8.57 -24.82
C VAL A 496 5.40 7.54 -24.70
N VAL A 497 5.05 6.25 -24.65
CA VAL A 497 6.00 5.14 -24.50
C VAL A 497 7.02 5.13 -25.63
N ASP A 498 6.61 5.40 -26.86
CA ASP A 498 7.52 5.40 -28.01
C ASP A 498 8.59 6.49 -27.88
N TYR A 499 8.29 7.62 -27.23
CA TYR A 499 9.27 8.65 -26.92
C TYR A 499 10.23 8.21 -25.81
N TYR A 500 9.72 7.52 -24.76
CA TYR A 500 10.57 7.00 -23.68
C TYR A 500 11.55 5.93 -24.20
N LEU A 501 11.08 5.02 -25.05
CA LEU A 501 11.94 3.98 -25.63
C LEU A 501 13.06 4.55 -26.50
N ASN A 502 12.85 5.70 -27.15
CA ASN A 502 13.84 6.42 -27.94
C ASN A 502 14.73 7.37 -27.12
N ALA A 503 14.50 7.50 -25.81
CA ALA A 503 15.30 8.35 -24.93
C ALA A 503 16.54 7.62 -24.39
N ASP A 504 17.63 8.35 -24.19
CA ASP A 504 18.76 7.93 -23.37
C ASP A 504 18.57 8.31 -21.90
N CYS A 505 17.79 9.38 -21.63
CA CYS A 505 17.45 9.83 -20.29
C CYS A 505 16.06 10.50 -20.28
N ILE A 506 15.32 10.30 -19.20
CA ILE A 506 14.00 10.93 -19.02
C ILE A 506 14.07 11.89 -17.84
N VAL A 507 13.50 13.08 -18.04
CA VAL A 507 13.33 14.05 -16.95
C VAL A 507 11.85 14.10 -16.60
N GLY A 508 11.52 13.86 -15.33
CA GLY A 508 10.13 13.88 -14.89
C GLY A 508 9.96 13.43 -13.44
N THR A 509 8.72 13.40 -12.99
CA THR A 509 8.31 13.04 -11.63
C THR A 509 7.03 12.22 -11.64
N GLY A 510 6.65 11.68 -10.50
CA GLY A 510 5.40 10.95 -10.35
C GLY A 510 5.27 9.81 -11.36
N ARG A 511 4.15 9.76 -12.09
CA ARG A 511 3.88 8.72 -13.09
C ARG A 511 4.93 8.65 -14.20
N VAL A 512 5.50 9.79 -14.63
CA VAL A 512 6.54 9.82 -15.68
C VAL A 512 7.79 9.05 -15.25
N ALA A 513 8.20 9.18 -13.98
CA ALA A 513 9.32 8.41 -13.44
C ALA A 513 9.02 6.90 -13.46
N ILE A 514 7.80 6.49 -13.06
CA ILE A 514 7.39 5.08 -13.04
C ILE A 514 7.38 4.49 -14.46
N GLU A 515 6.84 5.22 -15.43
CA GLU A 515 6.82 4.81 -16.85
C GLU A 515 8.22 4.73 -17.45
N ALA A 516 9.11 5.63 -17.06
CA ALA A 516 10.51 5.61 -17.44
C ALA A 516 11.25 4.38 -16.89
N PHE A 517 10.99 4.01 -15.62
CA PHE A 517 11.52 2.77 -15.05
C PHE A 517 11.02 1.54 -15.82
N ALA A 518 9.72 1.51 -16.18
CA ALA A 518 9.17 0.41 -16.98
C ALA A 518 9.83 0.29 -18.36
N CYS A 519 10.32 1.40 -18.92
CA CYS A 519 11.11 1.41 -20.14
C CYS A 519 12.63 1.17 -19.91
N LYS A 520 13.04 0.89 -18.66
CA LYS A 520 14.45 0.73 -18.25
C LYS A 520 15.31 1.93 -18.66
N LYS A 521 14.80 3.14 -18.41
CA LYS A 521 15.51 4.38 -18.77
C LYS A 521 15.97 5.13 -17.52
N PRO A 522 17.19 5.71 -17.53
CA PRO A 522 17.66 6.60 -16.48
C PRO A 522 16.72 7.78 -16.29
N VAL A 523 16.46 8.15 -15.03
CA VAL A 523 15.55 9.23 -14.66
C VAL A 523 16.28 10.31 -13.88
N ILE A 524 16.09 11.57 -14.28
CA ILE A 524 16.40 12.74 -13.47
C ILE A 524 15.08 13.29 -12.92
N ALA A 525 14.88 13.16 -11.62
CA ALA A 525 13.67 13.61 -10.96
C ALA A 525 13.69 15.13 -10.76
N SER A 526 12.91 15.83 -11.59
CA SER A 526 12.73 17.28 -11.55
C SER A 526 11.26 17.62 -11.87
N GLY A 527 10.54 18.20 -10.93
CA GLY A 527 9.10 18.38 -11.02
C GLY A 527 8.57 19.66 -10.44
N ASN A 528 7.26 19.64 -10.18
CA ASN A 528 6.48 20.80 -9.78
C ASN A 528 6.99 21.44 -8.47
N ASN A 529 7.26 20.61 -7.47
CA ASN A 529 7.64 21.05 -6.11
C ASN A 529 9.14 21.06 -5.88
N GLY A 530 9.96 20.67 -6.88
CA GLY A 530 11.38 20.80 -6.78
C GLY A 530 12.21 19.75 -7.50
N TYR A 531 13.42 19.56 -7.01
CA TYR A 531 14.46 18.77 -7.62
C TYR A 531 14.94 17.67 -6.66
N PHE A 532 15.03 16.44 -7.17
CA PHE A 532 15.60 15.32 -6.43
C PHE A 532 16.94 14.87 -7.03
N GLY A 533 17.06 14.82 -8.36
CA GLY A 533 18.27 14.46 -9.09
C GLY A 533 18.17 13.12 -9.80
N ILE A 534 19.33 12.52 -10.11
CA ILE A 534 19.42 11.21 -10.75
C ILE A 534 18.92 10.14 -9.80
N LEU A 535 18.01 9.30 -10.27
CA LEU A 535 17.48 8.18 -9.49
C LEU A 535 18.35 6.93 -9.66
N SER A 536 18.59 6.26 -8.55
CA SER A 536 19.35 5.02 -8.44
C SER A 536 18.79 4.16 -7.32
N ASN A 537 19.24 2.93 -7.21
CA ASN A 537 18.85 2.03 -6.13
C ASN A 537 19.12 2.62 -4.73
N ASP A 538 20.18 3.43 -4.60
CA ASP A 538 20.57 4.01 -3.30
C ASP A 538 19.61 5.11 -2.82
N ASN A 539 18.80 5.71 -3.70
CA ASN A 539 17.95 6.85 -3.36
C ASN A 539 16.48 6.73 -3.76
N ILE A 540 16.10 5.67 -4.48
CA ILE A 540 14.75 5.52 -5.06
C ILE A 540 13.64 5.50 -3.99
N GLU A 541 13.88 4.88 -2.84
CA GLU A 541 12.91 4.86 -1.73
C GLU A 541 12.72 6.26 -1.13
N SER A 542 13.82 7.00 -0.95
CA SER A 542 13.75 8.39 -0.48
C SER A 542 13.05 9.28 -1.48
N ALA A 543 13.25 9.04 -2.79
CA ALA A 543 12.56 9.74 -3.86
C ALA A 543 11.06 9.39 -3.89
N TRP A 544 10.70 8.14 -3.65
CA TRP A 544 9.31 7.70 -3.52
C TRP A 544 8.58 8.42 -2.38
N ARG A 545 9.22 8.61 -1.24
CA ARG A 545 8.64 9.33 -0.08
C ARG A 545 8.23 10.77 -0.39
N VAL A 546 8.73 11.37 -1.46
CA VAL A 546 8.34 12.70 -1.99
C VAL A 546 7.67 12.62 -3.36
N TYR A 547 7.23 11.41 -3.75
CA TYR A 547 6.65 11.10 -5.05
C TYR A 547 7.53 11.58 -6.20
N PHE A 548 8.81 11.27 -6.11
CA PHE A 548 9.87 11.66 -7.06
C PHE A 548 9.99 13.18 -7.27
N GLY A 549 9.57 13.99 -6.26
CA GLY A 549 9.60 15.46 -6.33
C GLY A 549 8.33 16.10 -6.88
N ASP A 550 7.23 15.36 -7.05
CA ASP A 550 5.95 15.93 -7.52
C ASP A 550 5.08 16.44 -6.37
N HIS A 551 5.05 15.75 -5.23
CA HIS A 551 4.24 16.15 -4.07
C HIS A 551 5.02 16.94 -3.03
N LYS A 552 6.28 16.62 -2.81
CA LYS A 552 7.26 17.35 -1.97
C LYS A 552 8.62 17.26 -2.63
N SER A 553 9.62 18.00 -2.13
CA SER A 553 11.00 17.94 -2.62
C SER A 553 11.99 18.31 -1.55
N ILE A 554 13.24 17.85 -1.70
CA ILE A 554 14.38 18.19 -0.83
C ILE A 554 15.18 19.39 -1.31
N LYS A 555 15.02 19.80 -2.58
CA LYS A 555 15.72 20.93 -3.20
C LYS A 555 14.78 21.70 -4.14
N SER A 556 14.98 23.00 -4.27
CA SER A 556 14.30 23.79 -5.31
C SER A 556 14.84 23.47 -6.70
N ASN A 557 14.01 23.60 -7.73
CA ASN A 557 14.42 23.46 -9.12
C ASN A 557 15.46 24.52 -9.49
N ASN A 558 16.62 24.07 -9.96
CA ASN A 558 17.74 24.92 -10.37
C ASN A 558 18.37 24.38 -11.65
N ALA A 559 18.57 25.25 -12.63
CA ALA A 559 19.22 24.91 -13.88
C ALA A 559 20.65 24.35 -13.71
N SER A 560 21.38 24.77 -12.67
CA SER A 560 22.74 24.25 -12.41
C SER A 560 22.72 22.77 -12.00
N PHE A 561 21.72 22.32 -11.24
CA PHE A 561 21.58 20.91 -10.90
C PHE A 561 21.29 20.07 -12.16
N LEU A 562 20.30 20.51 -12.94
CA LEU A 562 19.99 19.87 -14.22
C LEU A 562 21.20 19.82 -15.17
N TYR A 563 21.98 20.91 -15.26
CA TYR A 563 23.17 20.95 -16.09
C TYR A 563 24.18 19.88 -15.69
N ASN A 564 24.50 19.80 -14.42
CA ASN A 564 25.50 18.85 -13.90
C ASN A 564 25.01 17.39 -14.08
N ASP A 565 23.74 17.13 -13.78
CA ASP A 565 23.19 15.78 -13.85
C ASP A 565 23.02 15.32 -15.30
N ILE A 566 22.58 16.19 -16.21
CA ILE A 566 22.49 15.85 -17.64
C ILE A 566 23.89 15.58 -18.22
N LYS A 567 24.89 16.42 -17.87
CA LYS A 567 26.27 16.19 -18.29
C LYS A 567 26.81 14.87 -17.75
N TYR A 568 26.57 14.59 -16.47
CA TYR A 568 26.97 13.32 -15.85
C TYR A 568 26.32 12.11 -16.54
N VAL A 569 25.01 12.18 -16.83
CA VAL A 569 24.29 11.10 -17.55
C VAL A 569 24.86 10.90 -18.96
N TYR A 570 25.17 11.97 -19.67
CA TYR A 570 25.80 11.91 -21.00
C TYR A 570 27.16 11.22 -20.98
N GLU A 571 27.99 11.52 -19.98
CA GLU A 571 29.36 11.00 -19.85
C GLU A 571 29.42 9.57 -19.28
N ASN A 572 28.35 9.07 -18.63
CA ASN A 572 28.35 7.79 -17.90
C ASN A 572 27.22 6.85 -18.31
N LYS A 573 26.91 6.76 -19.62
CA LYS A 573 25.79 5.97 -20.15
C LYS A 573 25.74 4.52 -19.65
N ASP A 574 26.88 3.81 -19.65
CA ASP A 574 26.94 2.39 -19.28
C ASP A 574 26.57 2.17 -17.81
N ARG A 575 27.11 2.98 -16.90
CA ARG A 575 26.78 2.91 -15.47
C ARG A 575 25.32 3.22 -15.17
N LEU A 576 24.71 4.06 -15.96
CA LEU A 576 23.32 4.45 -15.80
C LEU A 576 22.34 3.40 -16.32
N SER A 577 22.78 2.51 -17.20
CA SER A 577 22.00 1.33 -17.58
C SER A 577 21.83 0.37 -16.39
N GLU A 578 22.85 0.21 -15.53
CA GLU A 578 22.75 -0.58 -14.29
C GLU A 578 21.76 0.05 -13.30
N TYR A 579 21.78 1.39 -13.15
CA TYR A 579 20.81 2.10 -12.31
C TYR A 579 19.38 1.94 -12.83
N ALA A 580 19.20 2.04 -14.15
CA ALA A 580 17.88 1.90 -14.76
C ALA A 580 17.30 0.48 -14.56
N GLU A 581 18.14 -0.57 -14.63
CA GLU A 581 17.72 -1.95 -14.40
C GLU A 581 17.32 -2.17 -12.93
N SER A 582 18.12 -1.70 -11.97
CA SER A 582 17.79 -1.83 -10.54
C SER A 582 16.54 -1.03 -10.16
N CYS A 583 16.35 0.17 -10.75
CA CYS A 583 15.12 0.95 -10.57
C CYS A 583 13.89 0.26 -11.20
N TYR A 584 14.06 -0.45 -12.32
CA TYR A 584 12.99 -1.24 -12.94
C TYR A 584 12.52 -2.36 -12.01
N ASP A 585 13.44 -3.15 -11.45
CA ASP A 585 13.10 -4.26 -10.56
C ASP A 585 12.35 -3.77 -9.31
N TRP A 586 12.84 -2.71 -8.70
CA TRP A 586 12.17 -2.07 -7.58
C TRP A 586 10.79 -1.56 -7.97
N ALA A 587 10.67 -0.81 -9.07
CA ALA A 587 9.42 -0.22 -9.51
C ALA A 587 8.38 -1.28 -9.91
N ARG A 588 8.78 -2.39 -10.52
CA ARG A 588 7.89 -3.50 -10.87
C ARG A 588 7.23 -4.09 -9.62
N ASN A 589 7.97 -4.27 -8.54
CA ASN A 589 7.42 -4.78 -7.28
C ASN A 589 6.38 -3.82 -6.66
N PHE A 590 6.58 -2.50 -6.82
CA PHE A 590 5.73 -1.49 -6.18
C PHE A 590 4.53 -1.04 -7.02
N PHE A 591 4.70 -0.93 -8.35
CA PHE A 591 3.75 -0.26 -9.24
C PHE A 591 3.11 -1.19 -10.27
N ASP A 592 3.32 -2.50 -10.16
CA ASP A 592 2.66 -3.45 -11.07
C ASP A 592 1.15 -3.38 -10.92
N ILE A 593 0.45 -3.27 -12.08
CA ILE A 593 -1.01 -3.10 -12.11
C ILE A 593 -1.74 -4.32 -11.52
N LYS A 594 -1.25 -5.53 -11.75
CA LYS A 594 -1.91 -6.76 -11.30
C LYS A 594 -1.89 -6.86 -9.78
N SER A 595 -0.71 -6.68 -9.17
CA SER A 595 -0.52 -6.72 -7.72
C SER A 595 -1.32 -5.62 -6.99
N ASN A 596 -1.32 -4.39 -7.53
CA ASN A 596 -2.06 -3.30 -6.92
C ASN A 596 -3.57 -3.40 -7.17
N THR A 597 -4.00 -4.03 -8.27
CA THR A 597 -5.41 -4.37 -8.48
C THR A 597 -5.89 -5.41 -7.45
N ASP A 598 -5.07 -6.41 -7.09
CA ASP A 598 -5.39 -7.35 -6.01
C ASP A 598 -5.58 -6.63 -4.66
N ARG A 599 -4.74 -5.62 -4.37
CA ARG A 599 -4.89 -4.78 -3.18
C ARG A 599 -6.17 -3.96 -3.22
N LEU A 600 -6.51 -3.38 -4.37
CA LEU A 600 -7.73 -2.61 -4.57
C LEU A 600 -8.99 -3.48 -4.43
N ILE A 601 -9.00 -4.68 -5.03
CA ILE A 601 -10.10 -5.63 -4.90
C ILE A 601 -10.32 -6.01 -3.43
N ARG A 602 -9.25 -6.20 -2.66
CA ARG A 602 -9.37 -6.42 -1.20
C ARG A 602 -10.05 -5.24 -0.49
N VAL A 603 -9.76 -4.00 -0.87
CA VAL A 603 -10.47 -2.82 -0.33
C VAL A 603 -11.96 -2.89 -0.69
N TYR A 604 -12.30 -3.21 -1.94
CA TYR A 604 -13.69 -3.37 -2.36
C TYR A 604 -14.43 -4.44 -1.58
N MET A 605 -13.84 -5.63 -1.45
CA MET A 605 -14.42 -6.74 -0.71
C MET A 605 -14.65 -6.41 0.76
N ASN A 606 -13.70 -5.72 1.39
CA ASN A 606 -13.84 -5.28 2.78
C ASN A 606 -14.95 -4.23 2.92
N SER A 607 -15.06 -3.30 1.98
CA SER A 607 -16.14 -2.31 2.00
C SER A 607 -17.51 -2.95 1.81
N LEU A 608 -17.65 -3.94 0.93
CA LEU A 608 -18.90 -4.70 0.74
C LEU A 608 -19.32 -5.47 1.99
N LYS A 609 -18.37 -6.09 2.69
CA LYS A 609 -18.64 -6.82 3.94
C LYS A 609 -19.22 -5.93 5.05
N ASN A 610 -18.85 -4.67 5.09
CA ASN A 610 -19.33 -3.72 6.11
C ASN A 610 -20.77 -3.26 5.86
N PHE A 611 -21.35 -3.55 4.68
CA PHE A 611 -22.73 -3.23 4.30
C PHE A 611 -23.70 -4.42 4.45
N HIS A 612 -23.20 -5.62 4.67
CA HIS A 612 -23.97 -6.85 4.94
C HIS A 612 -23.72 -7.36 6.35
#